data_910f29eab69fd1b72f87b597d9271065
#
_entry.id   910f29eab69fd1b72f87b597d9271065
#
_cell.length_a   1.000
_cell.length_b   1.000
_cell.length_c   1.000
_cell.angle_alpha   90.00
_cell.angle_beta   90.00
_cell.angle_gamma   90.00
#
_symmetry.space_group_name_H-M   'P 1'
#
loop_
_entity.id
_entity.type
_entity.pdbx_description
1 polymer ?
#
loop_
_entity_poly.entity_id
_entity_poly.type
_entity_poly.pdbx_seq_one_letter_code
_entity_poly.pdbx_strand_id
1 'polypeptide(L)'
;MSLLKFESMLKTNSVFFFDLVEFEEIIIHYLDVGKIALAKKAIKLGLEQHPASIDLKLLKVELHLCDNEFDEASKLLKRIEMVAPNNDEVFIQKAAIASKKGAHKQAIIQLQKALDLTDDKLDVWSLIGMEYLYLDDFENARLNFAKCIDVDFEDYSALYNIVYCFDMEQQHEMAIDYLNIYINANPYCEVAWHQLGRQYFILKMYKEALTSFDYAVLIDESFIGGYLEKAKTLEQLGNFEDAIDNYLITIELDDPTAYVYTRVGECYEKLGKFDAAISYYKKAVHEDPLLDKGWVLLANLYYEKENYQKATYYISKALKIDDDNSLHWKHYAEINLKLSFFEEAVTGFKECLKLNDNSLEIYIGLVDVLIFLGEFDEAFQIVLQAQKIFKNFAEVEYRLAGLFYLFNKEKHGFSHLINGLKIDYDYNYILKELFPTVSEKKKIKSLLKNFKKATE
;
A
#
# COMPACT_ATOMS: atom_id res chain seq x y z
N MET A 1 2.86 40.12 -15.93
CA MET A 1 2.86 41.04 -17.13
C MET A 1 3.97 40.65 -18.10
N SER A 2 5.17 40.40 -17.62
CA SER A 2 6.37 39.95 -18.38
C SER A 2 6.13 38.69 -19.21
N LEU A 3 5.44 37.70 -18.70
CA LEU A 3 5.14 36.43 -19.38
C LEU A 3 4.29 36.64 -20.65
N LEU A 4 3.20 37.44 -20.56
CA LEU A 4 2.33 37.72 -21.70
C LEU A 4 3.07 38.53 -22.80
N LYS A 5 3.93 39.47 -22.39
CA LYS A 5 4.80 40.24 -23.29
C LYS A 5 5.77 39.30 -24.01
N PHE A 6 6.36 38.31 -23.30
CA PHE A 6 7.27 37.32 -23.87
C PHE A 6 6.57 36.37 -24.85
N GLU A 7 5.39 35.85 -24.49
CA GLU A 7 4.60 35.02 -25.42
C GLU A 7 4.14 35.77 -26.67
N SER A 8 3.80 37.08 -26.53
CA SER A 8 3.46 37.93 -27.66
C SER A 8 4.67 38.11 -28.57
N MET A 9 5.86 38.32 -28.00
CA MET A 9 7.12 38.43 -28.76
C MET A 9 7.39 37.17 -29.59
N LEU A 10 7.19 36.01 -29.01
CA LEU A 10 7.38 34.70 -29.67
C LEU A 10 6.39 34.49 -30.83
N LYS A 11 5.15 35.00 -30.70
CA LYS A 11 4.10 34.89 -31.72
C LYS A 11 4.31 35.88 -32.88
N THR A 12 4.80 37.09 -32.59
CA THR A 12 4.92 38.19 -33.57
C THR A 12 6.29 38.26 -34.22
N ASN A 13 7.25 37.46 -33.79
CA ASN A 13 8.65 37.50 -34.21
C ASN A 13 9.30 38.88 -34.00
N SER A 14 8.76 39.66 -33.05
CA SER A 14 9.26 40.98 -32.69
C SER A 14 10.29 40.82 -31.57
N VAL A 15 11.34 41.63 -31.57
CA VAL A 15 12.33 41.61 -30.49
C VAL A 15 11.96 42.65 -29.45
N PHE A 16 11.57 42.26 -28.26
CA PHE A 16 11.37 43.14 -27.13
C PHE A 16 12.57 43.06 -26.17
N PHE A 17 12.89 44.17 -25.56
CA PHE A 17 13.85 44.19 -24.48
C PHE A 17 13.12 43.87 -23.17
N PHE A 18 13.75 43.01 -22.36
CA PHE A 18 13.35 42.67 -21.01
C PHE A 18 14.51 42.95 -20.07
N ASP A 19 14.22 43.38 -18.87
CA ASP A 19 15.27 43.48 -17.85
C ASP A 19 15.62 42.08 -17.30
N LEU A 20 16.65 42.05 -16.45
CA LEU A 20 17.17 40.78 -15.93
C LEU A 20 16.12 40.04 -15.11
N VAL A 21 15.43 40.75 -14.21
CA VAL A 21 14.42 40.18 -13.31
C VAL A 21 13.24 39.64 -14.13
N GLU A 22 12.82 40.36 -15.19
CA GLU A 22 11.74 39.85 -16.04
C GLU A 22 12.11 38.52 -16.71
N PHE A 23 13.37 38.33 -17.15
CA PHE A 23 13.81 37.05 -17.71
C PHE A 23 13.86 35.95 -16.67
N GLU A 24 14.36 36.22 -15.46
CA GLU A 24 14.41 35.27 -14.36
C GLU A 24 13.00 34.76 -14.02
N GLU A 25 12.03 35.66 -13.81
CA GLU A 25 10.64 35.29 -13.55
C GLU A 25 10.04 34.42 -14.68
N ILE A 26 10.29 34.76 -15.94
CA ILE A 26 9.78 34.02 -17.10
C ILE A 26 10.40 32.62 -17.15
N ILE A 27 11.70 32.51 -16.91
CA ILE A 27 12.43 31.24 -16.99
C ILE A 27 11.99 30.31 -15.84
N ILE A 28 11.97 30.83 -14.61
CA ILE A 28 11.53 30.08 -13.42
C ILE A 28 10.10 29.56 -13.62
N HIS A 29 9.17 30.46 -14.04
CA HIS A 29 7.80 30.05 -14.35
C HIS A 29 7.73 28.88 -15.34
N TYR A 30 8.52 28.94 -16.44
CA TYR A 30 8.49 27.83 -17.41
C TYR A 30 9.14 26.53 -16.90
N LEU A 31 10.12 26.63 -16.03
CA LEU A 31 10.70 25.47 -15.35
C LEU A 31 9.67 24.82 -14.40
N ASP A 32 8.98 25.60 -13.59
CA ASP A 32 7.97 25.15 -12.62
C ASP A 32 6.78 24.44 -13.31
N VAL A 33 6.31 24.99 -14.44
CA VAL A 33 5.21 24.37 -15.19
C VAL A 33 5.68 23.29 -16.19
N GLY A 34 6.95 22.89 -16.15
CA GLY A 34 7.53 21.83 -16.98
C GLY A 34 7.64 22.18 -18.49
N LYS A 35 7.52 23.47 -18.87
CA LYS A 35 7.63 23.91 -20.28
C LYS A 35 9.08 24.15 -20.70
N ILE A 36 9.92 23.13 -20.61
CA ILE A 36 11.37 23.19 -20.82
C ILE A 36 11.78 23.82 -22.13
N ALA A 37 11.05 23.54 -23.20
CA ALA A 37 11.35 24.17 -24.54
C ALA A 37 11.20 25.69 -24.54
N LEU A 38 10.27 26.27 -23.77
CA LEU A 38 10.08 27.69 -23.61
C LEU A 38 11.13 28.29 -22.66
N ALA A 39 11.48 27.60 -21.59
CA ALA A 39 12.59 27.98 -20.71
C ALA A 39 13.90 28.10 -21.50
N LYS A 40 14.22 27.11 -22.35
CA LYS A 40 15.40 27.17 -23.27
C LYS A 40 15.41 28.41 -24.15
N LYS A 41 14.27 28.77 -24.74
CA LYS A 41 14.17 29.97 -25.58
C LYS A 41 14.36 31.24 -24.75
N ALA A 42 13.75 31.32 -23.57
CA ALA A 42 13.87 32.44 -22.66
C ALA A 42 15.32 32.66 -22.23
N ILE A 43 16.00 31.58 -21.77
CA ILE A 43 17.42 31.62 -21.37
C ILE A 43 18.30 32.07 -22.54
N LYS A 44 18.08 31.55 -23.75
CA LYS A 44 18.85 31.95 -24.91
C LYS A 44 18.73 33.46 -25.19
N LEU A 45 17.49 33.96 -25.24
CA LEU A 45 17.22 35.38 -25.48
C LEU A 45 17.72 36.26 -24.33
N GLY A 46 17.57 35.79 -23.08
CA GLY A 46 18.08 36.49 -21.92
C GLY A 46 19.61 36.64 -21.95
N LEU A 47 20.33 35.61 -22.31
CA LEU A 47 21.78 35.65 -22.44
C LEU A 47 22.26 36.42 -23.66
N GLU A 48 21.45 36.58 -24.71
CA GLU A 48 21.75 37.49 -25.84
C GLU A 48 21.62 38.96 -25.41
N GLN A 49 20.67 39.31 -24.56
CA GLN A 49 20.47 40.66 -24.02
C GLN A 49 21.37 40.97 -22.81
N HIS A 50 21.63 39.98 -21.96
CA HIS A 50 22.40 40.10 -20.71
C HIS A 50 23.54 39.05 -20.65
N PRO A 51 24.56 39.10 -21.49
CA PRO A 51 25.58 38.06 -21.62
C PRO A 51 26.48 37.91 -20.37
N ALA A 52 26.55 38.96 -19.54
CA ALA A 52 27.35 38.96 -18.33
C ALA A 52 26.61 38.36 -17.11
N SER A 53 25.27 38.25 -17.16
CA SER A 53 24.49 37.80 -16.02
C SER A 53 24.94 36.41 -15.54
N ILE A 54 25.21 36.32 -14.22
CA ILE A 54 25.54 35.07 -13.53
C ILE A 54 24.26 34.29 -13.30
N ASP A 55 23.17 34.95 -12.91
CA ASP A 55 21.89 34.32 -12.54
C ASP A 55 21.27 33.60 -13.74
N LEU A 56 21.24 34.23 -14.94
CA LEU A 56 20.81 33.55 -16.15
C LEU A 56 21.70 32.36 -16.56
N LYS A 57 23.00 32.40 -16.23
CA LYS A 57 23.89 31.26 -16.47
C LYS A 57 23.64 30.13 -15.46
N LEU A 58 23.29 30.47 -14.22
CA LEU A 58 22.89 29.49 -13.21
C LEU A 58 21.57 28.83 -13.59
N LEU A 59 20.56 29.58 -14.02
CA LEU A 59 19.31 29.03 -14.58
C LEU A 59 19.57 28.14 -15.82
N LYS A 60 20.60 28.46 -16.60
CA LYS A 60 21.03 27.57 -17.71
C LYS A 60 21.65 26.27 -17.20
N VAL A 61 22.38 26.31 -16.10
CA VAL A 61 22.89 25.07 -15.46
C VAL A 61 21.75 24.21 -14.96
N GLU A 62 20.75 24.81 -14.32
CA GLU A 62 19.56 24.10 -13.86
C GLU A 62 18.83 23.42 -15.03
N LEU A 63 18.71 24.09 -16.15
CA LEU A 63 18.13 23.51 -17.36
C LEU A 63 18.95 22.31 -17.87
N HIS A 64 20.30 22.39 -17.87
CA HIS A 64 21.14 21.24 -18.19
C HIS A 64 20.94 20.08 -17.18
N LEU A 65 20.65 20.37 -15.90
CA LEU A 65 20.31 19.36 -14.89
C LEU A 65 18.97 18.68 -15.18
N CYS A 66 17.97 19.43 -15.63
CA CYS A 66 16.69 18.87 -16.07
C CYS A 66 16.84 17.92 -17.28
N ASP A 67 17.75 18.25 -18.20
CA ASP A 67 18.05 17.43 -19.38
C ASP A 67 19.05 16.29 -19.09
N ASN A 68 19.56 16.15 -17.87
CA ASN A 68 20.62 15.22 -17.46
C ASN A 68 21.98 15.44 -18.18
N GLU A 69 22.23 16.66 -18.66
CA GLU A 69 23.48 17.06 -19.33
C GLU A 69 24.55 17.48 -18.31
N PHE A 70 24.90 16.59 -17.39
CA PHE A 70 25.76 16.87 -16.24
C PHE A 70 27.17 17.38 -16.59
N ASP A 71 27.72 16.99 -17.74
CA ASP A 71 29.04 17.44 -18.15
C ASP A 71 29.03 18.90 -18.63
N GLU A 72 28.01 19.31 -19.37
CA GLU A 72 27.84 20.70 -19.81
C GLU A 72 27.52 21.61 -18.62
N ALA A 73 26.63 21.16 -17.70
CA ALA A 73 26.36 21.82 -16.44
C ALA A 73 27.66 22.06 -15.63
N SER A 74 28.47 21.01 -15.48
CA SER A 74 29.75 21.08 -14.72
C SER A 74 30.77 22.02 -15.38
N LYS A 75 30.85 22.04 -16.72
CA LYS A 75 31.74 22.97 -17.46
C LYS A 75 31.30 24.42 -17.26
N LEU A 76 29.99 24.67 -17.31
CA LEU A 76 29.44 26.01 -17.14
C LEU A 76 29.64 26.50 -15.70
N LEU A 77 29.37 25.67 -14.69
CA LEU A 77 29.62 25.98 -13.29
C LEU A 77 31.09 26.31 -12.99
N LYS A 78 32.04 25.58 -13.57
CA LYS A 78 33.48 25.91 -13.42
C LYS A 78 33.81 27.30 -13.95
N ARG A 79 33.17 27.73 -15.06
CA ARG A 79 33.38 29.08 -15.63
C ARG A 79 32.75 30.15 -14.73
N ILE A 80 31.57 29.89 -14.16
CA ILE A 80 30.90 30.82 -13.27
C ILE A 80 31.73 30.98 -11.98
N GLU A 81 32.22 29.87 -11.38
CA GLU A 81 33.07 29.90 -10.19
C GLU A 81 34.35 30.73 -10.35
N MET A 82 34.96 30.74 -11.56
CA MET A 82 36.13 31.60 -11.81
C MET A 82 35.81 33.09 -11.78
N VAL A 83 34.57 33.46 -12.08
CA VAL A 83 34.13 34.86 -12.11
C VAL A 83 33.48 35.29 -10.79
N ALA A 84 32.78 34.36 -10.12
CA ALA A 84 32.09 34.54 -8.86
C ALA A 84 32.40 33.41 -7.88
N PRO A 85 33.61 33.41 -7.28
CA PRO A 85 34.06 32.29 -6.42
C PRO A 85 33.28 32.17 -5.10
N ASN A 86 32.63 33.23 -4.68
CA ASN A 86 31.86 33.30 -3.42
C ASN A 86 30.34 33.27 -3.65
N ASN A 87 29.91 32.81 -4.81
CA ASN A 87 28.49 32.63 -5.07
C ASN A 87 28.06 31.24 -4.53
N ASP A 88 27.15 31.23 -3.55
CA ASP A 88 26.66 30.03 -2.86
C ASP A 88 25.90 29.10 -3.81
N GLU A 89 25.10 29.66 -4.73
CA GLU A 89 24.31 28.90 -5.69
C GLU A 89 25.17 28.01 -6.60
N VAL A 90 26.42 28.43 -6.90
CA VAL A 90 27.37 27.58 -7.64
C VAL A 90 27.64 26.28 -6.91
N PHE A 91 27.77 26.33 -5.58
CA PHE A 91 28.02 25.14 -4.76
C PHE A 91 26.77 24.33 -4.56
N ILE A 92 25.59 24.93 -4.44
CA ILE A 92 24.29 24.25 -4.40
C ILE A 92 24.08 23.45 -5.70
N GLN A 93 24.31 24.04 -6.86
CA GLN A 93 24.15 23.33 -8.14
C GLN A 93 25.21 22.25 -8.37
N LYS A 94 26.44 22.43 -7.87
CA LYS A 94 27.45 21.35 -7.85
C LYS A 94 27.00 20.19 -6.98
N ALA A 95 26.40 20.47 -5.84
CA ALA A 95 25.83 19.45 -4.98
C ALA A 95 24.68 18.71 -5.68
N ALA A 96 23.79 19.42 -6.36
CA ALA A 96 22.72 18.82 -7.14
C ALA A 96 23.24 17.86 -8.23
N ILE A 97 24.32 18.23 -8.93
CA ILE A 97 24.99 17.33 -9.89
C ILE A 97 25.54 16.08 -9.18
N ALA A 98 26.18 16.25 -8.02
CA ALA A 98 26.75 15.14 -7.26
C ALA A 98 25.66 14.21 -6.74
N SER A 99 24.56 14.76 -6.22
CA SER A 99 23.38 14.03 -5.74
C SER A 99 22.75 13.18 -6.87
N LYS A 100 22.46 13.79 -8.02
CA LYS A 100 21.92 13.07 -9.19
C LYS A 100 22.84 11.96 -9.72
N LYS A 101 24.15 12.06 -9.47
CA LYS A 101 25.12 11.00 -9.77
C LYS A 101 25.26 9.96 -8.63
N GLY A 102 24.50 10.05 -7.57
CA GLY A 102 24.57 9.17 -6.40
C GLY A 102 25.80 9.43 -5.51
N ALA A 103 26.50 10.55 -5.71
CA ALA A 103 27.69 10.90 -4.95
C ALA A 103 27.36 11.79 -3.73
N HIS A 104 26.44 11.33 -2.88
CA HIS A 104 25.83 12.08 -1.76
C HIS A 104 26.85 12.69 -0.80
N LYS A 105 27.93 11.96 -0.47
CA LYS A 105 29.02 12.53 0.35
C LYS A 105 29.71 13.72 -0.30
N GLN A 106 29.82 13.74 -1.63
CA GLN A 106 30.38 14.88 -2.34
C GLN A 106 29.38 16.05 -2.40
N ALA A 107 28.08 15.74 -2.52
CA ALA A 107 27.03 16.74 -2.44
C ALA A 107 27.06 17.48 -1.10
N ILE A 108 27.16 16.75 0.02
CA ILE A 108 27.28 17.34 1.37
C ILE A 108 28.50 18.27 1.46
N ILE A 109 29.67 17.88 0.93
CA ILE A 109 30.87 18.73 0.94
C ILE A 109 30.63 20.02 0.18
N GLN A 110 29.90 20.01 -0.93
CA GLN A 110 29.59 21.23 -1.69
C GLN A 110 28.56 22.10 -0.94
N LEU A 111 27.53 21.48 -0.34
CA LEU A 111 26.51 22.18 0.46
C LEU A 111 27.12 22.84 1.71
N GLN A 112 28.10 22.20 2.35
CA GLN A 112 28.83 22.81 3.45
C GLN A 112 29.58 24.09 3.02
N LYS A 113 30.15 24.12 1.81
CA LYS A 113 30.75 25.36 1.28
C LYS A 113 29.69 26.41 0.97
N ALA A 114 28.52 26.02 0.45
CA ALA A 114 27.43 26.95 0.22
C ALA A 114 26.96 27.54 1.57
N LEU A 115 26.88 26.73 2.62
CA LEU A 115 26.47 27.14 3.96
C LEU A 115 27.38 28.22 4.58
N ASP A 116 28.68 28.19 4.24
CA ASP A 116 29.64 29.21 4.68
C ASP A 116 29.50 30.56 3.93
N LEU A 117 28.81 30.57 2.79
CA LEU A 117 28.68 31.72 1.91
C LEU A 117 27.28 32.35 1.93
N THR A 118 26.25 31.54 2.17
CA THR A 118 24.85 32.00 2.11
C THR A 118 24.41 32.74 3.36
N ASP A 119 23.56 33.74 3.18
CA ASP A 119 22.82 34.38 4.26
C ASP A 119 21.57 33.59 4.63
N ASP A 120 20.96 32.89 3.66
CA ASP A 120 19.81 32.01 3.85
C ASP A 120 20.27 30.55 4.01
N LYS A 121 20.35 30.11 5.27
CA LYS A 121 20.86 28.79 5.62
C LYS A 121 19.80 27.70 5.63
N LEU A 122 18.52 28.06 5.64
CA LEU A 122 17.42 27.13 5.78
C LEU A 122 17.41 26.10 4.66
N ASP A 123 17.39 26.56 3.42
CA ASP A 123 17.37 25.70 2.24
C ASP A 123 18.59 24.78 2.21
N VAL A 124 19.77 25.31 2.54
CA VAL A 124 21.02 24.52 2.52
C VAL A 124 21.03 23.43 3.58
N TRP A 125 20.53 23.71 4.82
CA TRP A 125 20.37 22.66 5.84
C TRP A 125 19.37 21.59 5.43
N SER A 126 18.26 22.00 4.83
CA SER A 126 17.27 21.06 4.29
C SER A 126 17.91 20.14 3.24
N LEU A 127 18.66 20.70 2.28
CA LEU A 127 19.38 19.92 1.27
C LEU A 127 20.42 18.98 1.89
N ILE A 128 21.18 19.43 2.90
CA ILE A 128 22.15 18.58 3.60
C ILE A 128 21.42 17.43 4.33
N GLY A 129 20.28 17.72 4.98
CA GLY A 129 19.45 16.72 5.61
C GLY A 129 18.97 15.65 4.62
N MET A 130 18.51 16.06 3.44
CA MET A 130 18.13 15.14 2.37
C MET A 130 19.29 14.27 1.88
N GLU A 131 20.48 14.84 1.73
CA GLU A 131 21.67 14.07 1.32
C GLU A 131 22.06 13.01 2.37
N TYR A 132 21.90 13.32 3.67
CA TYR A 132 22.08 12.34 4.74
C TYR A 132 20.99 11.26 4.73
N LEU A 133 19.74 11.59 4.38
CA LEU A 133 18.68 10.57 4.18
C LEU A 133 19.06 9.57 3.07
N TYR A 134 19.61 10.05 1.95
CA TYR A 134 20.07 9.15 0.87
C TYR A 134 21.27 8.26 1.28
N LEU A 135 21.96 8.60 2.35
CA LEU A 135 23.05 7.81 2.93
C LEU A 135 22.59 6.91 4.09
N ASP A 136 21.30 6.89 4.41
CA ASP A 136 20.71 6.23 5.58
C ASP A 136 21.34 6.72 6.92
N ASP A 137 21.91 7.92 6.93
CA ASP A 137 22.47 8.56 8.12
C ASP A 137 21.41 9.44 8.80
N PHE A 138 20.46 8.76 9.44
CA PHE A 138 19.26 9.39 10.00
C PHE A 138 19.58 10.35 11.15
N GLU A 139 20.64 10.11 11.92
CA GLU A 139 21.08 10.99 12.99
C GLU A 139 21.51 12.37 12.45
N ASN A 140 22.41 12.39 11.47
CA ASN A 140 22.85 13.63 10.87
C ASN A 140 21.75 14.32 10.04
N ALA A 141 20.84 13.55 9.43
CA ALA A 141 19.66 14.11 8.77
C ALA A 141 18.79 14.89 9.78
N ARG A 142 18.43 14.27 10.92
CA ARG A 142 17.66 14.93 12.02
C ARG A 142 18.33 16.20 12.52
N LEU A 143 19.65 16.16 12.72
CA LEU A 143 20.40 17.33 13.20
C LEU A 143 20.31 18.52 12.22
N ASN A 144 20.24 18.28 10.94
CA ASN A 144 20.14 19.35 9.95
C ASN A 144 18.69 19.85 9.81
N PHE A 145 17.71 18.96 9.78
CA PHE A 145 16.30 19.37 9.77
C PHE A 145 15.90 20.09 11.08
N ALA A 146 16.48 19.71 12.23
CA ALA A 146 16.23 20.43 13.47
C ALA A 146 16.68 21.90 13.39
N LYS A 147 17.79 22.20 12.69
CA LYS A 147 18.20 23.58 12.46
C LYS A 147 17.20 24.37 11.59
N CYS A 148 16.51 23.70 10.66
CA CYS A 148 15.43 24.33 9.91
C CYS A 148 14.28 24.71 10.84
N ILE A 149 13.87 23.80 11.73
CA ILE A 149 12.84 24.04 12.74
C ILE A 149 13.24 25.16 13.73
N ASP A 150 14.52 25.26 14.10
CA ASP A 150 15.02 26.32 14.99
C ASP A 150 14.88 27.71 14.36
N VAL A 151 14.91 27.82 13.03
CA VAL A 151 14.74 29.08 12.28
C VAL A 151 13.28 29.32 11.94
N ASP A 152 12.58 28.29 11.46
CA ASP A 152 11.18 28.35 11.09
C ASP A 152 10.41 27.20 11.75
N PHE A 153 9.64 27.53 12.78
CA PHE A 153 8.80 26.56 13.50
C PHE A 153 7.65 26.00 12.62
N GLU A 154 7.32 26.66 11.52
CA GLU A 154 6.28 26.21 10.58
C GLU A 154 6.84 25.43 9.41
N ASP A 155 8.14 25.10 9.41
CA ASP A 155 8.71 24.17 8.42
C ASP A 155 8.22 22.74 8.69
N TYR A 156 6.98 22.48 8.26
CA TYR A 156 6.36 21.15 8.40
C TYR A 156 7.11 20.08 7.60
N SER A 157 7.80 20.45 6.51
CA SER A 157 8.63 19.50 5.74
C SER A 157 9.79 18.99 6.56
N ALA A 158 10.49 19.87 7.27
CA ALA A 158 11.55 19.49 8.20
C ALA A 158 11.03 18.63 9.35
N LEU A 159 9.86 18.97 9.92
CA LEU A 159 9.22 18.19 10.98
C LEU A 159 8.89 16.77 10.51
N TYR A 160 8.28 16.63 9.33
CA TYR A 160 7.99 15.31 8.72
C TYR A 160 9.27 14.50 8.53
N ASN A 161 10.33 15.11 8.01
CA ASN A 161 11.60 14.43 7.76
C ASN A 161 12.28 13.97 9.06
N ILE A 162 12.17 14.76 10.16
CA ILE A 162 12.68 14.33 11.47
C ILE A 162 11.93 13.11 11.97
N VAL A 163 10.59 13.12 11.90
CA VAL A 163 9.77 11.99 12.33
C VAL A 163 10.04 10.77 11.45
N TYR A 164 10.17 10.95 10.13
CA TYR A 164 10.55 9.90 9.19
C TYR A 164 11.89 9.24 9.57
N CYS A 165 12.90 10.03 9.97
CA CYS A 165 14.17 9.47 10.44
C CYS A 165 14.01 8.57 11.66
N PHE A 166 13.18 8.98 12.64
CA PHE A 166 12.88 8.13 13.80
C PHE A 166 12.14 6.86 13.40
N ASP A 167 11.17 6.95 12.48
CA ASP A 167 10.41 5.80 11.98
C ASP A 167 11.33 4.77 11.32
N MET A 168 12.28 5.23 10.49
CA MET A 168 13.25 4.34 9.83
C MET A 168 14.16 3.60 10.80
N GLU A 169 14.50 4.23 11.93
CA GLU A 169 15.27 3.61 13.02
C GLU A 169 14.38 2.87 14.06
N GLN A 170 13.05 2.86 13.88
CA GLN A 170 12.08 2.30 14.82
C GLN A 170 12.17 2.90 16.23
N GLN A 171 12.57 4.17 16.33
CA GLN A 171 12.78 4.91 17.57
C GLN A 171 11.53 5.72 17.95
N HIS A 172 10.37 5.06 18.04
CA HIS A 172 9.06 5.70 18.21
C HIS A 172 8.95 6.48 19.53
N GLU A 173 9.54 5.98 20.63
CA GLU A 173 9.56 6.68 21.91
C GLU A 173 10.37 7.99 21.82
N MET A 174 11.50 7.99 21.10
CA MET A 174 12.29 9.20 20.90
C MET A 174 11.56 10.21 20.00
N ALA A 175 10.80 9.74 19.02
CA ALA A 175 9.92 10.58 18.22
C ALA A 175 8.84 11.25 19.07
N ILE A 176 8.23 10.50 20.00
CA ILE A 176 7.25 11.02 20.95
C ILE A 176 7.87 12.11 21.85
N ASP A 177 9.06 11.86 22.39
CA ASP A 177 9.75 12.84 23.23
C ASP A 177 10.05 14.11 22.44
N TYR A 178 10.58 13.99 21.22
CA TYR A 178 10.85 15.12 20.34
C TYR A 178 9.57 15.91 20.02
N LEU A 179 8.49 15.23 19.63
CA LEU A 179 7.22 15.84 19.30
C LEU A 179 6.58 16.54 20.51
N ASN A 180 6.69 15.98 21.71
CA ASN A 180 6.23 16.62 22.94
C ASN A 180 7.00 17.92 23.24
N ILE A 181 8.32 17.94 23.00
CA ILE A 181 9.13 19.17 23.15
C ILE A 181 8.68 20.21 22.13
N TYR A 182 8.48 19.81 20.88
CA TYR A 182 8.03 20.69 19.82
C TYR A 182 6.63 21.28 20.10
N ILE A 183 5.67 20.43 20.50
CA ILE A 183 4.29 20.83 20.84
C ILE A 183 4.26 21.77 22.05
N ASN A 184 5.14 21.57 23.04
CA ASN A 184 5.25 22.50 24.19
C ASN A 184 5.67 23.92 23.75
N ALA A 185 6.47 24.03 22.68
CA ALA A 185 6.87 25.31 22.11
C ALA A 185 5.82 25.86 21.12
N ASN A 186 5.16 24.98 20.36
CA ASN A 186 4.13 25.32 19.36
C ASN A 186 2.87 24.46 19.55
N PRO A 187 1.99 24.77 20.52
CA PRO A 187 0.85 23.93 20.87
C PRO A 187 -0.28 23.92 19.83
N TYR A 188 -0.27 24.85 18.86
CA TYR A 188 -1.28 24.98 17.82
C TYR A 188 -0.84 24.42 16.46
N CYS A 189 0.13 23.52 16.44
CA CYS A 189 0.57 22.83 15.24
C CYS A 189 -0.20 21.51 15.07
N GLU A 190 -1.20 21.48 14.20
CA GLU A 190 -2.02 20.30 13.90
C GLU A 190 -1.17 19.15 13.37
N VAL A 191 -0.14 19.47 12.57
CA VAL A 191 0.79 18.49 12.01
C VAL A 191 1.57 17.77 13.12
N ALA A 192 2.06 18.49 14.11
CA ALA A 192 2.81 17.89 15.22
C ALA A 192 1.93 16.96 16.07
N TRP A 193 0.71 17.38 16.39
CA TRP A 193 -0.26 16.54 17.07
C TRP A 193 -0.63 15.30 16.27
N HIS A 194 -0.81 15.45 14.97
CA HIS A 194 -1.06 14.32 14.07
C HIS A 194 0.11 13.33 14.06
N GLN A 195 1.35 13.80 13.92
CA GLN A 195 2.52 12.93 13.96
C GLN A 195 2.67 12.24 15.32
N LEU A 196 2.40 12.94 16.43
CA LEU A 196 2.40 12.36 17.77
C LEU A 196 1.37 11.23 17.90
N GLY A 197 0.15 11.46 17.38
CA GLY A 197 -0.90 10.44 17.33
C GLY A 197 -0.47 9.21 16.54
N ARG A 198 0.20 9.40 15.40
CA ARG A 198 0.74 8.28 14.59
C ARG A 198 1.78 7.46 15.36
N GLN A 199 2.69 8.11 16.11
CA GLN A 199 3.68 7.39 16.92
C GLN A 199 3.00 6.55 18.00
N TYR A 200 2.04 7.11 18.72
CA TYR A 200 1.25 6.36 19.70
C TYR A 200 0.46 5.22 19.07
N PHE A 201 -0.10 5.41 17.88
CA PHE A 201 -0.83 4.37 17.15
C PHE A 201 0.06 3.18 16.81
N ILE A 202 1.29 3.42 16.33
CA ILE A 202 2.29 2.37 16.01
C ILE A 202 2.62 1.57 17.26
N LEU A 203 2.78 2.22 18.40
CA LEU A 203 3.01 1.58 19.70
C LEU A 203 1.74 0.94 20.32
N LYS A 204 0.61 0.97 19.61
CA LYS A 204 -0.70 0.47 20.06
C LYS A 204 -1.26 1.18 21.30
N MET A 205 -0.77 2.37 21.59
CA MET A 205 -1.28 3.26 22.64
C MET A 205 -2.47 4.05 22.07
N TYR A 206 -3.56 3.35 21.79
CA TYR A 206 -4.68 3.91 21.01
C TYR A 206 -5.43 5.04 21.71
N LYS A 207 -5.43 5.08 23.05
CA LYS A 207 -6.09 6.18 23.78
C LYS A 207 -5.32 7.49 23.67
N GLU A 208 -3.99 7.42 23.79
CA GLU A 208 -3.09 8.53 23.62
C GLU A 208 -3.08 9.02 22.16
N ALA A 209 -3.11 8.08 21.20
CA ALA A 209 -3.25 8.37 19.79
C ALA A 209 -4.54 9.14 19.51
N LEU A 210 -5.68 8.67 20.03
CA LEU A 210 -6.98 9.31 19.86
C LEU A 210 -6.96 10.75 20.39
N THR A 211 -6.41 10.96 21.60
CA THR A 211 -6.29 12.29 22.19
C THR A 211 -5.46 13.22 21.31
N SER A 212 -4.36 12.72 20.75
CA SER A 212 -3.49 13.52 19.87
C SER A 212 -4.20 13.89 18.57
N PHE A 213 -4.93 12.97 17.96
CA PHE A 213 -5.73 13.25 16.76
C PHE A 213 -6.91 14.18 17.07
N ASP A 214 -7.51 14.10 18.27
CA ASP A 214 -8.53 15.05 18.72
C ASP A 214 -7.99 16.48 18.74
N TYR A 215 -6.77 16.69 19.26
CA TYR A 215 -6.14 18.02 19.23
C TYR A 215 -5.84 18.47 17.79
N ALA A 216 -5.35 17.59 16.92
CA ALA A 216 -5.05 17.93 15.53
C ALA A 216 -6.29 18.46 14.80
N VAL A 217 -7.44 17.77 14.90
CA VAL A 217 -8.70 18.19 14.24
C VAL A 217 -9.39 19.36 14.96
N LEU A 218 -9.09 19.59 16.25
CA LEU A 218 -9.59 20.76 16.97
C LEU A 218 -8.85 22.04 16.54
N ILE A 219 -7.57 21.93 16.20
CA ILE A 219 -6.74 23.05 15.73
C ILE A 219 -7.11 23.41 14.28
N ASP A 220 -7.22 22.41 13.43
CA ASP A 220 -7.66 22.58 12.03
C ASP A 220 -8.83 21.63 11.73
N GLU A 221 -10.05 22.19 11.70
CA GLU A 221 -11.29 21.46 11.39
C GLU A 221 -11.34 20.95 9.94
N SER A 222 -10.45 21.41 9.06
CA SER A 222 -10.32 20.96 7.69
C SER A 222 -9.22 19.90 7.49
N PHE A 223 -8.53 19.50 8.55
CA PHE A 223 -7.39 18.59 8.48
C PHE A 223 -7.83 17.13 8.27
N ILE A 224 -8.02 16.74 7.00
CA ILE A 224 -8.53 15.43 6.58
C ILE A 224 -7.69 14.29 7.15
N GLY A 225 -6.35 14.42 7.17
CA GLY A 225 -5.44 13.42 7.71
C GLY A 225 -5.71 13.11 9.18
N GLY A 226 -6.07 14.12 9.96
CA GLY A 226 -6.43 13.99 11.38
C GLY A 226 -7.69 13.14 11.57
N TYR A 227 -8.76 13.45 10.84
CA TYR A 227 -10.01 12.66 10.88
C TYR A 227 -9.82 11.22 10.43
N LEU A 228 -9.02 11.00 9.37
CA LEU A 228 -8.76 9.66 8.83
C LEU A 228 -8.05 8.77 9.87
N GLU A 229 -6.98 9.28 10.49
CA GLU A 229 -6.22 8.52 11.50
C GLU A 229 -7.01 8.38 12.82
N LYS A 230 -7.81 9.39 13.19
CA LYS A 230 -8.74 9.32 14.31
C LYS A 230 -9.76 8.20 14.09
N ALA A 231 -10.39 8.11 12.90
CA ALA A 231 -11.34 7.06 12.57
C ALA A 231 -10.71 5.67 12.66
N LYS A 232 -9.51 5.49 12.09
CA LYS A 232 -8.74 4.23 12.20
C LYS A 232 -8.45 3.85 13.66
N THR A 233 -8.15 4.84 14.49
CA THR A 233 -7.87 4.63 15.91
C THR A 233 -9.12 4.19 16.66
N LEU A 234 -10.26 4.81 16.37
CA LEU A 234 -11.56 4.44 16.92
C LEU A 234 -11.96 3.01 16.55
N GLU A 235 -11.65 2.57 15.33
CA GLU A 235 -11.85 1.16 14.95
C GLU A 235 -11.03 0.19 15.81
N GLN A 236 -9.76 0.54 16.09
CA GLN A 236 -8.92 -0.29 16.97
C GLN A 236 -9.44 -0.36 18.40
N LEU A 237 -10.13 0.69 18.84
CA LEU A 237 -10.80 0.74 20.14
C LEU A 237 -12.18 0.06 20.14
N GLY A 238 -12.69 -0.34 18.97
CA GLY A 238 -14.01 -0.94 18.80
C GLY A 238 -15.17 0.05 18.76
N ASN A 239 -14.89 1.36 18.69
CA ASN A 239 -15.89 2.44 18.64
C ASN A 239 -16.27 2.71 17.18
N PHE A 240 -17.01 1.76 16.59
CA PHE A 240 -17.29 1.78 15.14
C PHE A 240 -18.27 2.89 14.72
N GLU A 241 -19.21 3.30 15.58
CA GLU A 241 -20.10 4.42 15.32
C GLU A 241 -19.30 5.72 15.17
N ASP A 242 -18.46 6.03 16.15
CA ASP A 242 -17.63 7.25 16.11
C ASP A 242 -16.62 7.21 14.95
N ALA A 243 -16.11 6.02 14.59
CA ALA A 243 -15.23 5.85 13.43
C ALA A 243 -15.97 6.22 12.14
N ILE A 244 -17.21 5.75 11.96
CA ILE A 244 -18.03 6.08 10.79
C ILE A 244 -18.22 7.59 10.69
N ASP A 245 -18.57 8.27 11.77
CA ASP A 245 -18.81 9.72 11.78
C ASP A 245 -17.55 10.47 11.33
N ASN A 246 -16.36 10.09 11.81
CA ASN A 246 -15.10 10.70 11.40
C ASN A 246 -14.75 10.40 9.94
N TYR A 247 -15.00 9.19 9.43
CA TYR A 247 -14.83 8.89 8.01
C TYR A 247 -15.80 9.69 7.12
N LEU A 248 -17.04 9.92 7.57
CA LEU A 248 -18.01 10.72 6.82
C LEU A 248 -17.58 12.17 6.74
N ILE A 249 -16.98 12.73 7.80
CA ILE A 249 -16.38 14.08 7.75
C ILE A 249 -15.32 14.18 6.64
N THR A 250 -14.45 13.16 6.47
CA THR A 250 -13.45 13.20 5.39
C THR A 250 -14.08 13.25 3.99
N ILE A 251 -15.27 12.65 3.82
CA ILE A 251 -16.01 12.68 2.55
C ILE A 251 -16.65 14.06 2.30
N GLU A 252 -17.01 14.77 3.37
CA GLU A 252 -17.57 16.11 3.26
C GLU A 252 -16.50 17.19 2.98
N LEU A 253 -15.27 16.95 3.45
CA LEU A 253 -14.15 17.89 3.30
C LEU A 253 -13.44 17.78 1.95
N ASP A 254 -13.44 16.62 1.32
CA ASP A 254 -12.77 16.35 0.05
C ASP A 254 -13.55 15.31 -0.76
N ASP A 255 -13.14 15.10 -2.02
CA ASP A 255 -13.75 14.09 -2.87
C ASP A 255 -13.65 12.69 -2.23
N PRO A 256 -14.77 11.94 -2.18
CA PRO A 256 -14.78 10.64 -1.53
C PRO A 256 -13.89 9.64 -2.26
N THR A 257 -13.15 8.85 -1.49
CA THR A 257 -12.29 7.79 -2.02
C THR A 257 -12.91 6.41 -1.80
N ALA A 258 -12.62 5.49 -2.72
CA ALA A 258 -13.02 4.08 -2.57
C ALA A 258 -12.53 3.48 -1.25
N TYR A 259 -11.35 3.93 -0.77
CA TYR A 259 -10.81 3.52 0.52
C TYR A 259 -11.73 3.89 1.68
N VAL A 260 -12.16 5.15 1.77
CA VAL A 260 -13.02 5.62 2.88
C VAL A 260 -14.37 4.92 2.85
N TYR A 261 -15.00 4.80 1.68
CA TYR A 261 -16.24 4.04 1.56
C TYR A 261 -16.09 2.58 2.00
N THR A 262 -14.96 1.95 1.69
CA THR A 262 -14.67 0.58 2.14
C THR A 262 -14.59 0.51 3.66
N ARG A 263 -13.85 1.44 4.31
CA ARG A 263 -13.73 1.49 5.78
C ARG A 263 -15.06 1.71 6.48
N VAL A 264 -15.89 2.64 5.97
CA VAL A 264 -17.26 2.85 6.48
C VAL A 264 -18.10 1.57 6.37
N GLY A 265 -17.99 0.88 5.23
CA GLY A 265 -18.66 -0.40 5.02
C GLY A 265 -18.21 -1.48 6.01
N GLU A 266 -16.88 -1.62 6.24
CA GLU A 266 -16.31 -2.55 7.21
C GLU A 266 -16.78 -2.24 8.65
N CYS A 267 -16.89 -0.95 9.03
CA CYS A 267 -17.43 -0.56 10.32
C CYS A 267 -18.92 -0.94 10.47
N TYR A 268 -19.74 -0.71 9.44
CA TYR A 268 -21.14 -1.13 9.46
C TYR A 268 -21.29 -2.65 9.54
N GLU A 269 -20.41 -3.40 8.90
CA GLU A 269 -20.37 -4.86 8.99
C GLU A 269 -20.07 -5.31 10.42
N LYS A 270 -19.08 -4.71 11.09
CA LYS A 270 -18.76 -4.96 12.50
C LYS A 270 -19.93 -4.66 13.45
N LEU A 271 -20.76 -3.69 13.11
CA LEU A 271 -22.00 -3.36 13.82
C LEU A 271 -23.19 -4.28 13.47
N GLY A 272 -23.01 -5.25 12.57
CA GLY A 272 -24.08 -6.11 12.07
C GLY A 272 -25.10 -5.40 11.18
N LYS A 273 -24.81 -4.17 10.74
CA LYS A 273 -25.67 -3.36 9.87
C LYS A 273 -25.39 -3.68 8.38
N PHE A 274 -25.62 -4.92 7.97
CA PHE A 274 -25.20 -5.46 6.67
C PHE A 274 -25.77 -4.70 5.45
N ASP A 275 -26.99 -4.19 5.52
CA ASP A 275 -27.57 -3.44 4.38
C ASP A 275 -26.86 -2.10 4.16
N ALA A 276 -26.45 -1.44 5.25
CA ALA A 276 -25.64 -0.23 5.17
C ALA A 276 -24.24 -0.56 4.63
N ALA A 277 -23.60 -1.63 5.12
CA ALA A 277 -22.29 -2.09 4.63
C ALA A 277 -22.34 -2.34 3.10
N ILE A 278 -23.35 -3.07 2.61
CA ILE A 278 -23.54 -3.31 1.17
C ILE A 278 -23.67 -1.99 0.40
N SER A 279 -24.38 -1.01 0.95
CA SER A 279 -24.55 0.29 0.29
C SER A 279 -23.22 1.00 0.13
N TYR A 280 -22.38 1.01 1.17
CA TYR A 280 -21.07 1.65 1.14
C TYR A 280 -20.06 0.89 0.29
N TYR A 281 -20.03 -0.42 0.32
CA TYR A 281 -19.18 -1.21 -0.59
C TYR A 281 -19.56 -0.99 -2.06
N LYS A 282 -20.84 -0.80 -2.38
CA LYS A 282 -21.27 -0.41 -3.74
C LYS A 282 -20.75 0.96 -4.14
N LYS A 283 -20.73 1.93 -3.23
CA LYS A 283 -20.11 3.23 -3.47
C LYS A 283 -18.62 3.08 -3.72
N ALA A 284 -17.91 2.26 -2.91
CA ALA A 284 -16.48 2.01 -3.07
C ALA A 284 -16.13 1.47 -4.46
N VAL A 285 -16.86 0.45 -4.93
CA VAL A 285 -16.61 -0.13 -6.27
C VAL A 285 -17.15 0.73 -7.42
N HIS A 286 -17.96 1.73 -7.12
CA HIS A 286 -18.36 2.74 -8.09
C HIS A 286 -17.24 3.77 -8.30
N GLU A 287 -16.63 4.24 -7.21
CA GLU A 287 -15.50 5.16 -7.24
C GLU A 287 -14.25 4.51 -7.86
N ASP A 288 -13.94 3.29 -7.45
CA ASP A 288 -12.86 2.51 -8.05
C ASP A 288 -13.35 1.13 -8.49
N PRO A 289 -13.74 0.97 -9.75
CA PRO A 289 -14.17 -0.31 -10.29
C PRO A 289 -13.07 -1.38 -10.35
N LEU A 290 -11.80 -1.00 -10.21
CA LEU A 290 -10.65 -1.90 -10.18
C LEU A 290 -10.28 -2.33 -8.76
N LEU A 291 -10.99 -1.87 -7.74
CA LEU A 291 -10.82 -2.31 -6.36
C LEU A 291 -11.41 -3.73 -6.18
N ASP A 292 -10.60 -4.76 -6.43
CA ASP A 292 -10.98 -6.18 -6.28
C ASP A 292 -11.51 -6.49 -4.88
N LYS A 293 -10.84 -5.98 -3.83
CA LYS A 293 -11.28 -6.11 -2.43
C LYS A 293 -12.73 -5.68 -2.22
N GLY A 294 -13.17 -4.59 -2.83
CA GLY A 294 -14.54 -4.10 -2.71
C GLY A 294 -15.58 -5.10 -3.25
N TRP A 295 -15.26 -5.74 -4.38
CA TRP A 295 -16.10 -6.78 -4.97
C TRP A 295 -16.14 -8.04 -4.13
N VAL A 296 -15.00 -8.44 -3.52
CA VAL A 296 -14.92 -9.58 -2.59
C VAL A 296 -15.77 -9.34 -1.34
N LEU A 297 -15.70 -8.15 -0.75
CA LEU A 297 -16.51 -7.80 0.43
C LEU A 297 -18.01 -7.87 0.13
N LEU A 298 -18.42 -7.39 -1.04
CA LEU A 298 -19.81 -7.57 -1.50
C LEU A 298 -20.19 -9.04 -1.66
N ALA A 299 -19.31 -9.85 -2.26
CA ALA A 299 -19.55 -11.28 -2.44
C ALA A 299 -19.72 -11.98 -1.09
N ASN A 300 -18.87 -11.69 -0.11
CA ASN A 300 -18.91 -12.29 1.23
C ASN A 300 -20.22 -11.93 1.96
N LEU A 301 -20.64 -10.66 1.95
CA LEU A 301 -21.89 -10.28 2.59
C LEU A 301 -23.11 -10.90 1.93
N TYR A 302 -23.12 -11.04 0.60
CA TYR A 302 -24.22 -11.75 -0.07
C TYR A 302 -24.17 -13.25 0.17
N TYR A 303 -22.99 -13.84 0.38
CA TYR A 303 -22.83 -15.23 0.79
C TYR A 303 -23.43 -15.47 2.20
N GLU A 304 -23.09 -14.61 3.16
CA GLU A 304 -23.67 -14.68 4.52
C GLU A 304 -25.18 -14.49 4.54
N LYS A 305 -25.72 -13.65 3.64
CA LYS A 305 -27.16 -13.49 3.44
C LYS A 305 -27.80 -14.64 2.64
N GLU A 306 -27.06 -15.69 2.36
CA GLU A 306 -27.48 -16.85 1.56
C GLU A 306 -27.94 -16.51 0.13
N ASN A 307 -27.60 -15.30 -0.35
CA ASN A 307 -27.87 -14.90 -1.73
C ASN A 307 -26.69 -15.26 -2.64
N TYR A 308 -26.51 -16.55 -2.83
CA TYR A 308 -25.35 -17.09 -3.55
C TYR A 308 -25.26 -16.64 -5.01
N GLN A 309 -26.40 -16.35 -5.68
CA GLN A 309 -26.38 -15.83 -7.06
C GLN A 309 -25.72 -14.46 -7.14
N LYS A 310 -26.05 -13.54 -6.21
CA LYS A 310 -25.37 -12.25 -6.14
C LYS A 310 -23.92 -12.41 -5.69
N ALA A 311 -23.65 -13.31 -4.75
CA ALA A 311 -22.28 -13.60 -4.33
C ALA A 311 -21.43 -14.02 -5.52
N THR A 312 -21.92 -14.96 -6.36
CA THR A 312 -21.22 -15.39 -7.60
C THR A 312 -21.00 -14.22 -8.56
N TYR A 313 -22.00 -13.36 -8.74
CA TYR A 313 -21.86 -12.18 -9.61
C TYR A 313 -20.70 -11.29 -9.13
N TYR A 314 -20.64 -10.98 -7.84
CA TYR A 314 -19.62 -10.08 -7.29
C TYR A 314 -18.22 -10.71 -7.25
N ILE A 315 -18.09 -11.99 -6.87
CA ILE A 315 -16.79 -12.66 -6.91
C ILE A 315 -16.25 -12.80 -8.34
N SER A 316 -17.14 -12.97 -9.33
CA SER A 316 -16.74 -12.99 -10.74
C SER A 316 -16.25 -11.62 -11.24
N LYS A 317 -16.65 -10.49 -10.58
CA LYS A 317 -16.08 -9.18 -10.86
C LYS A 317 -14.66 -9.07 -10.30
N ALA A 318 -14.42 -9.54 -9.07
CA ALA A 318 -13.09 -9.57 -8.48
C ALA A 318 -12.12 -10.42 -9.34
N LEU A 319 -12.55 -11.61 -9.78
CA LEU A 319 -11.77 -12.49 -10.65
C LEU A 319 -11.44 -11.89 -12.03
N LYS A 320 -12.23 -10.94 -12.53
CA LYS A 320 -11.91 -10.23 -13.78
C LYS A 320 -10.82 -9.18 -13.61
N ILE A 321 -10.60 -8.75 -12.39
CA ILE A 321 -9.59 -7.73 -12.03
C ILE A 321 -8.28 -8.43 -11.66
N ASP A 322 -8.36 -9.46 -10.83
CA ASP A 322 -7.22 -10.23 -10.33
C ASP A 322 -7.56 -11.72 -10.37
N ASP A 323 -7.21 -12.38 -11.46
CA ASP A 323 -7.36 -13.83 -11.67
C ASP A 323 -6.17 -14.66 -11.16
N ASP A 324 -5.08 -13.99 -10.76
CA ASP A 324 -3.92 -14.63 -10.15
C ASP A 324 -4.07 -14.80 -8.61
N ASN A 325 -5.19 -14.37 -8.03
CA ASN A 325 -5.46 -14.49 -6.61
C ASN A 325 -6.20 -15.78 -6.26
N SER A 326 -5.51 -16.73 -5.63
CA SER A 326 -6.09 -18.02 -5.25
C SER A 326 -7.28 -17.91 -4.29
N LEU A 327 -7.30 -16.89 -3.41
CA LEU A 327 -8.42 -16.68 -2.48
C LEU A 327 -9.72 -16.33 -3.23
N HIS A 328 -9.65 -15.57 -4.32
CA HIS A 328 -10.82 -15.26 -5.15
C HIS A 328 -11.39 -16.54 -5.78
N TRP A 329 -10.53 -17.41 -6.31
CA TRP A 329 -10.93 -18.69 -6.87
C TRP A 329 -11.50 -19.65 -5.81
N LYS A 330 -10.92 -19.67 -4.61
CA LYS A 330 -11.46 -20.42 -3.47
C LYS A 330 -12.88 -19.97 -3.14
N HIS A 331 -13.10 -18.67 -2.94
CA HIS A 331 -14.43 -18.11 -2.67
C HIS A 331 -15.40 -18.41 -3.83
N TYR A 332 -14.96 -18.29 -5.08
CA TYR A 332 -15.77 -18.67 -6.23
C TYR A 332 -16.22 -20.13 -6.16
N ALA A 333 -15.31 -21.06 -5.86
CA ALA A 333 -15.63 -22.47 -5.73
C ALA A 333 -16.63 -22.72 -4.58
N GLU A 334 -16.39 -22.14 -3.40
CA GLU A 334 -17.27 -22.29 -2.23
C GLU A 334 -18.68 -21.77 -2.47
N ILE A 335 -18.82 -20.60 -3.12
CA ILE A 335 -20.12 -20.02 -3.48
C ILE A 335 -20.86 -20.95 -4.47
N ASN A 336 -20.16 -21.46 -5.48
CA ASN A 336 -20.77 -22.36 -6.49
C ASN A 336 -21.17 -23.71 -5.90
N LEU A 337 -20.44 -24.22 -4.90
CA LEU A 337 -20.89 -25.39 -4.12
C LEU A 337 -22.26 -25.18 -3.47
N LYS A 338 -22.51 -23.98 -2.89
CA LYS A 338 -23.80 -23.65 -2.29
C LYS A 338 -24.93 -23.58 -3.32
N LEU A 339 -24.61 -23.21 -4.56
CA LEU A 339 -25.53 -23.20 -5.69
C LEU A 339 -25.72 -24.58 -6.33
N SER A 340 -24.98 -25.58 -5.90
CA SER A 340 -24.89 -26.90 -6.55
C SER A 340 -24.33 -26.83 -8.00
N PHE A 341 -23.53 -25.82 -8.30
CA PHE A 341 -22.80 -25.67 -9.56
C PHE A 341 -21.43 -26.34 -9.43
N PHE A 342 -21.46 -27.68 -9.48
CA PHE A 342 -20.30 -28.48 -9.12
C PHE A 342 -19.15 -28.39 -10.15
N GLU A 343 -19.44 -28.22 -11.42
CA GLU A 343 -18.42 -28.05 -12.48
C GLU A 343 -17.67 -26.73 -12.32
N GLU A 344 -18.38 -25.65 -11.98
CA GLU A 344 -17.80 -24.36 -11.66
C GLU A 344 -16.94 -24.42 -10.39
N ALA A 345 -17.40 -25.15 -9.37
CA ALA A 345 -16.62 -25.35 -8.15
C ALA A 345 -15.31 -26.12 -8.41
N VAL A 346 -15.37 -27.19 -9.25
CA VAL A 346 -14.17 -27.91 -9.71
C VAL A 346 -13.20 -26.97 -10.42
N THR A 347 -13.74 -26.11 -11.30
CA THR A 347 -12.91 -25.12 -12.00
C THR A 347 -12.19 -24.19 -11.00
N GLY A 348 -12.90 -23.63 -10.04
CA GLY A 348 -12.32 -22.74 -9.03
C GLY A 348 -11.22 -23.43 -8.22
N PHE A 349 -11.45 -24.64 -7.70
CA PHE A 349 -10.41 -25.36 -6.96
C PHE A 349 -9.20 -25.76 -7.83
N LYS A 350 -9.41 -26.09 -9.10
CA LYS A 350 -8.31 -26.38 -10.03
C LYS A 350 -7.45 -25.12 -10.29
N GLU A 351 -8.06 -23.96 -10.44
CA GLU A 351 -7.32 -22.71 -10.59
C GLU A 351 -6.51 -22.39 -9.31
N CYS A 352 -7.05 -22.62 -8.10
CA CYS A 352 -6.26 -22.51 -6.87
C CYS A 352 -4.99 -23.36 -6.92
N LEU A 353 -5.09 -24.63 -7.32
CA LEU A 353 -3.92 -25.52 -7.44
C LEU A 353 -2.91 -25.06 -8.50
N LYS A 354 -3.37 -24.50 -9.62
CA LYS A 354 -2.49 -23.91 -10.66
C LYS A 354 -1.72 -22.70 -10.13
N LEU A 355 -2.34 -21.91 -9.25
CA LEU A 355 -1.74 -20.78 -8.58
C LEU A 355 -0.87 -21.19 -7.38
N ASN A 356 -0.55 -22.47 -7.24
CA ASN A 356 0.26 -23.06 -6.18
C ASN A 356 -0.34 -22.94 -4.77
N ASP A 357 -1.64 -22.72 -4.64
CA ASP A 357 -2.32 -22.85 -3.36
C ASP A 357 -2.53 -24.34 -3.04
N ASN A 358 -1.52 -24.91 -2.38
CA ASN A 358 -1.50 -26.31 -2.01
C ASN A 358 -2.07 -26.54 -0.60
N SER A 359 -3.08 -25.78 -0.17
CA SER A 359 -3.72 -25.98 1.14
C SER A 359 -4.56 -27.28 1.14
N LEU A 360 -4.65 -27.91 2.33
CA LEU A 360 -5.43 -29.14 2.49
C LEU A 360 -6.89 -28.95 2.09
N GLU A 361 -7.46 -27.81 2.42
CA GLU A 361 -8.86 -27.45 2.14
C GLU A 361 -9.17 -27.49 0.63
N ILE A 362 -8.26 -26.98 -0.19
CA ILE A 362 -8.42 -26.99 -1.66
C ILE A 362 -8.42 -28.41 -2.21
N TYR A 363 -7.46 -29.23 -1.78
CA TYR A 363 -7.42 -30.64 -2.20
C TYR A 363 -8.67 -31.41 -1.78
N ILE A 364 -9.10 -31.25 -0.53
CA ILE A 364 -10.27 -31.93 0.00
C ILE A 364 -11.54 -31.47 -0.69
N GLY A 365 -11.72 -30.14 -0.85
CA GLY A 365 -12.86 -29.57 -1.54
C GLY A 365 -12.97 -30.10 -2.99
N LEU A 366 -11.86 -30.10 -3.73
CA LEU A 366 -11.82 -30.62 -5.11
C LEU A 366 -12.16 -32.13 -5.14
N VAL A 367 -11.54 -32.93 -4.28
CA VAL A 367 -11.78 -34.37 -4.21
C VAL A 367 -13.25 -34.69 -3.91
N ASP A 368 -13.86 -33.99 -2.95
CA ASP A 368 -15.24 -34.20 -2.56
C ASP A 368 -16.22 -33.92 -3.70
N VAL A 369 -16.00 -32.80 -4.41
CA VAL A 369 -16.83 -32.45 -5.57
C VAL A 369 -16.67 -33.47 -6.70
N LEU A 370 -15.45 -33.90 -7.00
CA LEU A 370 -15.19 -34.93 -8.02
C LEU A 370 -15.84 -36.28 -7.67
N ILE A 371 -15.79 -36.67 -6.37
CA ILE A 371 -16.50 -37.88 -5.89
C ILE A 371 -18.01 -37.73 -6.11
N PHE A 372 -18.57 -36.56 -5.77
CA PHE A 372 -19.98 -36.27 -5.96
C PHE A 372 -20.43 -36.35 -7.43
N LEU A 373 -19.60 -35.85 -8.34
CA LEU A 373 -19.82 -35.91 -9.79
C LEU A 373 -19.61 -37.33 -10.36
N GLY A 374 -19.02 -38.25 -9.59
CA GLY A 374 -18.69 -39.59 -10.04
C GLY A 374 -17.37 -39.68 -10.80
N GLU A 375 -16.58 -38.62 -10.81
CA GLU A 375 -15.26 -38.54 -11.47
C GLU A 375 -14.16 -39.17 -10.59
N PHE A 376 -14.36 -40.46 -10.26
CA PHE A 376 -13.56 -41.18 -9.27
C PHE A 376 -12.09 -41.31 -9.65
N ASP A 377 -11.76 -41.46 -10.92
CA ASP A 377 -10.38 -41.59 -11.39
C ASP A 377 -9.61 -40.28 -11.16
N GLU A 378 -10.21 -39.15 -11.48
CA GLU A 378 -9.58 -37.83 -11.24
C GLU A 378 -9.47 -37.55 -9.72
N ALA A 379 -10.54 -37.77 -8.95
CA ALA A 379 -10.52 -37.67 -7.52
C ALA A 379 -9.37 -38.49 -6.88
N PHE A 380 -9.15 -39.71 -7.38
CA PHE A 380 -8.08 -40.58 -6.90
C PHE A 380 -6.68 -39.97 -7.17
N GLN A 381 -6.46 -39.41 -8.37
CA GLN A 381 -5.19 -38.78 -8.70
C GLN A 381 -4.92 -37.55 -7.78
N ILE A 382 -5.94 -36.72 -7.55
CA ILE A 382 -5.83 -35.54 -6.70
C ILE A 382 -5.56 -35.91 -5.24
N VAL A 383 -6.28 -36.89 -4.69
CA VAL A 383 -6.04 -37.32 -3.31
C VAL A 383 -4.68 -37.99 -3.11
N LEU A 384 -4.13 -38.65 -4.13
CA LEU A 384 -2.76 -39.17 -4.10
C LEU A 384 -1.71 -38.04 -4.10
N GLN A 385 -1.99 -36.93 -4.79
CA GLN A 385 -1.14 -35.74 -4.69
C GLN A 385 -1.20 -35.15 -3.28
N ALA A 386 -2.40 -34.98 -2.74
CA ALA A 386 -2.60 -34.54 -1.37
C ALA A 386 -1.85 -35.41 -0.35
N GLN A 387 -1.86 -36.74 -0.50
CA GLN A 387 -1.17 -37.66 0.40
C GLN A 387 0.35 -37.45 0.43
N LYS A 388 0.97 -37.05 -0.69
CA LYS A 388 2.42 -36.78 -0.73
C LYS A 388 2.78 -35.54 0.10
N ILE A 389 1.89 -34.55 0.17
CA ILE A 389 2.08 -33.29 0.87
C ILE A 389 1.62 -33.45 2.34
N PHE A 390 0.42 -33.99 2.54
CA PHE A 390 -0.26 -34.13 3.84
C PHE A 390 -0.18 -35.57 4.33
N LYS A 391 0.93 -35.90 4.93
CA LYS A 391 1.12 -37.22 5.54
C LYS A 391 0.40 -37.29 6.88
N ASN A 392 -0.31 -38.39 7.12
CA ASN A 392 -1.04 -38.67 8.37
C ASN A 392 -2.20 -37.68 8.67
N PHE A 393 -2.94 -37.28 7.67
CA PHE A 393 -4.19 -36.53 7.83
C PHE A 393 -5.40 -37.47 7.63
N ALA A 394 -6.32 -37.47 8.58
CA ALA A 394 -7.51 -38.32 8.55
C ALA A 394 -8.35 -38.05 7.30
N GLU A 395 -8.48 -36.78 6.93
CA GLU A 395 -9.21 -36.31 5.75
C GLU A 395 -8.77 -36.99 4.46
N VAL A 396 -7.46 -37.17 4.31
CA VAL A 396 -6.86 -37.83 3.13
C VAL A 396 -7.03 -39.33 3.20
N GLU A 397 -6.77 -39.93 4.39
CA GLU A 397 -6.82 -41.40 4.58
C GLU A 397 -8.23 -41.95 4.36
N TYR A 398 -9.28 -41.29 4.85
CA TYR A 398 -10.66 -41.75 4.64
C TYR A 398 -11.11 -41.68 3.18
N ARG A 399 -10.68 -40.62 2.44
CA ARG A 399 -10.99 -40.50 1.02
C ARG A 399 -10.27 -41.55 0.19
N LEU A 400 -8.99 -41.81 0.48
CA LEU A 400 -8.25 -42.91 -0.13
C LEU A 400 -8.92 -44.26 0.20
N ALA A 401 -9.32 -44.50 1.44
CA ALA A 401 -10.01 -45.71 1.82
C ALA A 401 -11.29 -45.92 0.97
N GLY A 402 -12.14 -44.90 0.90
CA GLY A 402 -13.39 -44.93 0.13
C GLY A 402 -13.16 -45.23 -1.33
N LEU A 403 -12.24 -44.48 -1.99
CA LEU A 403 -11.91 -44.66 -3.40
C LEU A 403 -11.31 -46.05 -3.70
N PHE A 404 -10.38 -46.55 -2.85
CA PHE A 404 -9.87 -47.91 -3.01
C PHE A 404 -10.95 -48.97 -2.90
N TYR A 405 -11.95 -48.82 -2.04
CA TYR A 405 -13.08 -49.73 -1.94
C TYR A 405 -13.99 -49.65 -3.16
N LEU A 406 -14.17 -48.47 -3.76
CA LEU A 406 -14.92 -48.34 -5.03
C LEU A 406 -14.19 -49.04 -6.20
N PHE A 407 -12.87 -48.97 -6.24
CA PHE A 407 -12.05 -49.68 -7.25
C PHE A 407 -11.84 -51.15 -6.93
N ASN A 408 -12.57 -51.74 -5.99
CA ASN A 408 -12.46 -53.14 -5.55
C ASN A 408 -11.05 -53.53 -5.06
N LYS A 409 -10.25 -52.60 -4.60
CA LYS A 409 -8.92 -52.82 -3.99
C LYS A 409 -9.03 -52.90 -2.49
N GLU A 410 -9.81 -53.88 -1.96
CA GLU A 410 -10.19 -53.94 -0.56
C GLU A 410 -9.01 -53.94 0.42
N LYS A 411 -7.87 -54.58 0.10
CA LYS A 411 -6.69 -54.59 0.99
C LYS A 411 -6.13 -53.21 1.23
N HIS A 412 -6.00 -52.38 0.17
CA HIS A 412 -5.50 -50.99 0.28
C HIS A 412 -6.53 -50.12 0.99
N GLY A 413 -7.82 -50.24 0.63
CA GLY A 413 -8.89 -49.52 1.30
C GLY A 413 -8.94 -49.81 2.83
N PHE A 414 -8.74 -51.07 3.19
CA PHE A 414 -8.68 -51.44 4.60
C PHE A 414 -7.49 -50.81 5.37
N SER A 415 -6.30 -50.80 4.73
CA SER A 415 -5.10 -50.18 5.32
C SER A 415 -5.30 -48.69 5.59
N HIS A 416 -5.79 -47.94 4.59
CA HIS A 416 -6.07 -46.50 4.70
C HIS A 416 -7.19 -46.25 5.75
N LEU A 417 -8.22 -47.08 5.78
CA LEU A 417 -9.29 -46.96 6.79
C LEU A 417 -8.75 -47.10 8.22
N ILE A 418 -7.88 -48.09 8.44
CA ILE A 418 -7.25 -48.26 9.77
C ILE A 418 -6.37 -47.08 10.12
N ASN A 419 -5.63 -46.52 9.18
CA ASN A 419 -4.83 -45.32 9.41
C ASN A 419 -5.73 -44.13 9.78
N GLY A 420 -6.77 -43.85 9.00
CA GLY A 420 -7.72 -42.78 9.29
C GLY A 420 -8.35 -42.94 10.70
N LEU A 421 -8.81 -44.14 11.04
CA LEU A 421 -9.38 -44.43 12.36
C LEU A 421 -8.39 -44.23 13.53
N LYS A 422 -7.09 -44.46 13.32
CA LYS A 422 -6.06 -44.22 14.31
C LYS A 422 -5.74 -42.74 14.49
N ILE A 423 -5.88 -41.96 13.44
CA ILE A 423 -5.58 -40.50 13.43
C ILE A 423 -6.77 -39.76 14.07
N ASP A 424 -7.96 -39.96 13.50
CA ASP A 424 -9.19 -39.36 13.99
C ASP A 424 -10.36 -40.31 13.75
N TYR A 425 -10.86 -40.91 14.86
CA TYR A 425 -12.01 -41.79 14.77
C TYR A 425 -13.28 -41.04 14.39
N ASP A 426 -13.51 -39.85 14.93
CA ASP A 426 -14.77 -39.14 14.78
C ASP A 426 -14.99 -38.66 13.34
N TYR A 427 -13.95 -38.47 12.58
CA TYR A 427 -14.02 -38.10 11.17
C TYR A 427 -14.58 -39.21 10.25
N ASN A 428 -14.86 -40.43 10.77
CA ASN A 428 -15.40 -41.56 9.99
C ASN A 428 -16.77 -41.27 9.35
N TYR A 429 -17.52 -40.25 9.80
CA TYR A 429 -18.79 -39.85 9.20
C TYR A 429 -18.68 -39.57 7.72
N ILE A 430 -17.51 -39.11 7.26
CA ILE A 430 -17.24 -38.80 5.84
C ILE A 430 -17.42 -40.02 4.91
N LEU A 431 -17.17 -41.21 5.41
CA LEU A 431 -17.43 -42.45 4.64
C LEU A 431 -18.92 -42.63 4.32
N LYS A 432 -19.80 -42.22 5.25
CA LYS A 432 -21.25 -42.30 5.04
C LYS A 432 -21.71 -41.20 4.05
N GLU A 433 -21.11 -40.05 4.10
CA GLU A 433 -21.44 -38.91 3.24
C GLU A 433 -20.96 -39.12 1.82
N LEU A 434 -19.69 -39.42 1.62
CA LEU A 434 -19.10 -39.56 0.27
C LEU A 434 -19.20 -40.94 -0.33
N PHE A 435 -19.20 -41.99 0.51
CA PHE A 435 -19.14 -43.38 0.08
C PHE A 435 -20.24 -44.24 0.75
N PRO A 436 -21.52 -43.92 0.58
CA PRO A 436 -22.60 -44.65 1.27
C PRO A 436 -22.60 -46.15 1.02
N THR A 437 -22.33 -46.57 -0.22
CA THR A 437 -22.25 -48.02 -0.59
C THR A 437 -21.10 -48.75 0.11
N VAL A 438 -19.99 -48.03 0.38
CA VAL A 438 -18.83 -48.57 1.09
C VAL A 438 -19.15 -48.69 2.58
N SER A 439 -19.72 -47.63 3.17
CA SER A 439 -20.08 -47.57 4.61
C SER A 439 -21.07 -48.67 5.04
N GLU A 440 -21.94 -49.12 4.11
CA GLU A 440 -22.93 -50.17 4.36
C GLU A 440 -22.37 -51.61 4.37
N LYS A 441 -21.11 -51.80 3.89
CA LYS A 441 -20.47 -53.11 3.90
C LYS A 441 -20.35 -53.66 5.35
N LYS A 442 -20.85 -54.92 5.60
CA LYS A 442 -20.85 -55.56 6.94
C LYS A 442 -19.47 -55.53 7.64
N LYS A 443 -18.40 -55.76 6.87
CA LYS A 443 -17.01 -55.72 7.39
C LYS A 443 -16.64 -54.35 7.91
N ILE A 444 -17.03 -53.24 7.24
CA ILE A 444 -16.72 -51.86 7.63
C ILE A 444 -17.54 -51.50 8.88
N LYS A 445 -18.84 -51.77 8.89
CA LYS A 445 -19.68 -51.54 10.08
C LYS A 445 -19.16 -52.24 11.32
N SER A 446 -18.75 -53.53 11.18
CA SER A 446 -18.16 -54.26 12.30
C SER A 446 -16.82 -53.69 12.76
N LEU A 447 -15.98 -53.24 11.81
CA LEU A 447 -14.72 -52.61 12.14
C LEU A 447 -14.90 -51.29 12.91
N LEU A 448 -15.76 -50.40 12.46
CA LEU A 448 -16.07 -49.13 13.11
C LEU A 448 -16.60 -49.36 14.55
N LYS A 449 -17.52 -50.35 14.72
CA LYS A 449 -18.06 -50.68 16.02
C LYS A 449 -17.00 -51.25 17.00
N ASN A 450 -16.09 -52.10 16.49
CA ASN A 450 -15.03 -52.68 17.31
C ASN A 450 -13.96 -51.64 17.69
N PHE A 451 -13.65 -50.71 16.75
CA PHE A 451 -12.68 -49.67 17.02
C PHE A 451 -13.19 -48.68 18.08
N LYS A 452 -14.47 -48.32 18.02
CA LYS A 452 -15.11 -47.48 19.05
C LYS A 452 -15.01 -48.11 20.46
N LYS A 453 -15.29 -49.42 20.59
CA LYS A 453 -15.20 -50.12 21.85
C LYS A 453 -13.78 -50.26 22.40
N ALA A 454 -12.76 -50.14 21.54
CA ALA A 454 -11.36 -50.22 21.95
C ALA A 454 -10.77 -48.86 22.35
N THR A 455 -11.47 -47.78 22.03
CA THR A 455 -11.10 -46.41 22.37
C THR A 455 -11.91 -45.79 23.51
N GLU A 456 -13.08 -46.39 23.83
CA GLU A 456 -13.83 -46.21 25.08
C GLU A 456 -13.26 -47.12 26.19
#